data_0e3f6dcb319079012b003477296c3f7a
#
_entry.id   0e3f6dcb319079012b003477296c3f7a
#
_cell.length_a   1.000
_cell.length_b   1.000
_cell.length_c   1.000
_cell.angle_alpha   90.00
_cell.angle_beta   90.00
_cell.angle_gamma   90.00
#
_symmetry.space_group_name_H-M   'P 1'
#
loop_
_entity.id
_entity.type
_entity.pdbx_description
1 polymer ?
#
loop_
_entity_poly.entity_id
_entity_poly.type
_entity_poly.pdbx_seq_one_letter_code
_entity_poly.pdbx_strand_id
1 'polypeptide(L)'
;MKVSEKVNFISNWIKDYVNNMPSKAESLVIGISGGIDSSVSSTLSAMTGLKTIVLSMPIKQKSHQHDLSLKHQEWLVKKFNNVEAHTINLDELFSAFSSSLSKFDNEHGMANSRARLRMTTLYQVAAANKGIVVGTGNKVEDFGVGFYTKYGDGGVDISPIADCNKTQVWELGKELGILKEIIDAAPTDGLWDDGRTDEGQLGLKYDELEEAMINPKSINRDKYEIIRKQNLHKMEPIPVCKIPN
;
A
#
# COMPACT_ATOMS: atom_id res chain seq x y z
N MET A 1 17.09 -16.32 4.96
CA MET A 1 16.78 -16.26 3.51
C MET A 1 17.51 -15.06 2.92
N LYS A 2 18.23 -15.22 1.81
CA LYS A 2 18.86 -14.11 1.08
C LYS A 2 17.79 -13.20 0.47
N VAL A 3 18.11 -11.94 0.20
CA VAL A 3 17.14 -10.98 -0.36
C VAL A 3 16.63 -11.46 -1.72
N SER A 4 17.50 -11.93 -2.60
CA SER A 4 17.13 -12.51 -3.91
C SER A 4 16.20 -13.73 -3.80
N GLU A 5 16.39 -14.57 -2.81
CA GLU A 5 15.51 -15.71 -2.54
C GLU A 5 14.13 -15.25 -2.07
N LYS A 6 14.09 -14.18 -1.24
CA LYS A 6 12.85 -13.56 -0.77
C LYS A 6 12.06 -12.94 -1.91
N VAL A 7 12.74 -12.24 -2.84
CA VAL A 7 12.13 -11.70 -4.08
C VAL A 7 11.43 -12.81 -4.86
N ASN A 8 12.16 -13.91 -5.14
CA ASN A 8 11.60 -15.03 -5.89
C ASN A 8 10.45 -15.72 -5.15
N PHE A 9 10.60 -15.88 -3.82
CA PHE A 9 9.55 -16.49 -2.99
C PHE A 9 8.24 -15.69 -3.06
N ILE A 10 8.30 -14.37 -2.88
CA ILE A 10 7.11 -13.52 -2.89
C ILE A 10 6.47 -13.49 -4.29
N SER A 11 7.26 -13.33 -5.35
CA SER A 11 6.74 -13.34 -6.71
C SER A 11 6.07 -14.68 -7.08
N ASN A 12 6.68 -15.81 -6.69
CA ASN A 12 6.08 -17.14 -6.87
C ASN A 12 4.80 -17.30 -6.05
N TRP A 13 4.79 -16.83 -4.80
CA TRP A 13 3.59 -16.87 -3.95
C TRP A 13 2.42 -16.13 -4.59
N ILE A 14 2.63 -14.93 -5.15
CA ILE A 14 1.58 -14.19 -5.89
C ILE A 14 1.04 -15.05 -7.05
N LYS A 15 1.95 -15.61 -7.85
CA LYS A 15 1.60 -16.43 -9.01
C LYS A 15 0.82 -17.67 -8.61
N ASP A 16 1.26 -18.36 -7.57
CA ASP A 16 0.62 -19.58 -7.06
C ASP A 16 -0.74 -19.28 -6.46
N TYR A 17 -0.89 -18.16 -5.73
CA TYR A 17 -2.18 -17.71 -5.23
C TYR A 17 -3.21 -17.58 -6.37
N VAL A 18 -2.86 -16.83 -7.42
CA VAL A 18 -3.74 -16.64 -8.58
C VAL A 18 -4.05 -17.96 -9.29
N ASN A 19 -3.06 -18.84 -9.45
CA ASN A 19 -3.25 -20.13 -10.11
C ASN A 19 -4.15 -21.10 -9.33
N ASN A 20 -4.19 -20.97 -8.00
CA ASN A 20 -5.00 -21.82 -7.13
C ASN A 20 -6.38 -21.22 -6.79
N MET A 21 -6.72 -20.05 -7.31
CA MET A 21 -8.05 -19.48 -7.11
C MET A 21 -9.12 -20.34 -7.80
N PRO A 22 -10.30 -20.58 -7.18
CA PRO A 22 -11.42 -21.30 -7.82
C PRO A 22 -11.87 -20.66 -9.13
N SER A 23 -11.84 -19.33 -9.20
CA SER A 23 -11.99 -18.55 -10.43
C SER A 23 -10.69 -17.77 -10.63
N LYS A 24 -9.86 -18.27 -11.54
CA LYS A 24 -8.54 -17.71 -11.79
C LYS A 24 -8.63 -16.26 -12.27
N ALA A 25 -7.94 -15.36 -11.57
CA ALA A 25 -7.81 -13.97 -12.02
C ALA A 25 -6.93 -13.89 -13.29
N GLU A 26 -7.29 -12.98 -14.19
CA GLU A 26 -6.56 -12.73 -15.44
C GLU A 26 -5.55 -11.59 -15.31
N SER A 27 -5.65 -10.76 -14.27
CA SER A 27 -4.76 -9.64 -14.04
C SER A 27 -4.53 -9.33 -12.56
N LEU A 28 -3.42 -8.64 -12.29
CA LEU A 28 -3.07 -8.04 -11.01
C LEU A 28 -3.22 -6.53 -11.13
N VAL A 29 -3.92 -5.86 -10.21
CA VAL A 29 -4.15 -4.41 -10.24
C VAL A 29 -3.55 -3.76 -9.00
N ILE A 30 -2.71 -2.73 -9.19
CA ILE A 30 -1.95 -2.11 -8.10
C ILE A 30 -1.94 -0.59 -8.23
N GLY A 31 -2.11 0.10 -7.11
CA GLY A 31 -1.88 1.54 -7.01
C GLY A 31 -0.39 1.88 -6.87
N ILE A 32 0.09 2.84 -7.64
CA ILE A 32 1.46 3.37 -7.55
C ILE A 32 1.42 4.75 -6.91
N SER A 33 1.93 4.85 -5.68
CA SER A 33 2.00 6.11 -4.94
C SER A 33 3.27 6.91 -5.23
N GLY A 34 4.31 6.27 -5.75
CA GLY A 34 5.67 6.80 -5.83
C GLY A 34 6.55 6.46 -4.61
N GLY A 35 6.00 5.78 -3.60
CA GLY A 35 6.72 5.26 -2.45
C GLY A 35 7.31 3.88 -2.69
N ILE A 36 8.24 3.47 -1.80
CA ILE A 36 8.99 2.22 -1.92
C ILE A 36 8.09 0.98 -1.88
N ASP A 37 7.06 0.93 -1.01
CA ASP A 37 6.19 -0.23 -0.84
C ASP A 37 5.39 -0.54 -2.12
N SER A 38 4.76 0.47 -2.71
CA SER A 38 4.03 0.32 -3.96
C SER A 38 4.96 -0.06 -5.13
N SER A 39 6.19 0.46 -5.12
CA SER A 39 7.19 0.15 -6.13
C SER A 39 7.70 -1.29 -6.02
N VAL A 40 7.92 -1.79 -4.80
CA VAL A 40 8.31 -3.19 -4.55
C VAL A 40 7.18 -4.13 -4.92
N SER A 41 5.95 -3.89 -4.43
CA SER A 41 4.80 -4.76 -4.69
C SER A 41 4.46 -4.87 -6.18
N SER A 42 4.51 -3.74 -6.91
CA SER A 42 4.23 -3.73 -8.36
C SER A 42 5.32 -4.43 -9.16
N THR A 43 6.59 -4.29 -8.76
CA THR A 43 7.71 -4.98 -9.42
C THR A 43 7.63 -6.49 -9.20
N LEU A 44 7.34 -6.94 -7.97
CA LEU A 44 7.14 -8.36 -7.65
C LEU A 44 5.95 -8.96 -8.42
N SER A 45 4.88 -8.19 -8.58
CA SER A 45 3.72 -8.59 -9.39
C SER A 45 4.07 -8.71 -10.88
N ALA A 46 4.81 -7.75 -11.44
CA ALA A 46 5.28 -7.81 -12.82
C ALA A 46 6.18 -9.03 -13.09
N MET A 47 7.03 -9.42 -12.11
CA MET A 47 7.89 -10.60 -12.20
C MET A 47 7.12 -11.92 -12.30
N THR A 48 5.86 -11.98 -11.92
CA THR A 48 5.02 -13.19 -12.06
C THR A 48 4.78 -13.61 -13.51
N GLY A 49 4.93 -12.66 -14.44
CA GLY A 49 4.54 -12.81 -15.84
C GLY A 49 3.04 -12.69 -16.09
N LEU A 50 2.20 -12.52 -15.06
CA LEU A 50 0.77 -12.25 -15.19
C LEU A 50 0.54 -10.81 -15.65
N LYS A 51 -0.56 -10.54 -16.39
CA LYS A 51 -0.94 -9.17 -16.74
C LYS A 51 -1.00 -8.33 -15.46
N THR A 52 -0.22 -7.26 -15.42
CA THR A 52 -0.12 -6.37 -14.25
C THR A 52 -0.51 -4.96 -14.66
N ILE A 53 -1.58 -4.43 -14.10
CA ILE A 53 -2.11 -3.10 -14.36
C ILE A 53 -1.72 -2.19 -13.20
N VAL A 54 -0.94 -1.15 -13.48
CA VAL A 54 -0.46 -0.21 -12.48
C VAL A 54 -1.12 1.16 -12.64
N LEU A 55 -1.69 1.68 -11.55
CA LEU A 55 -2.49 2.91 -11.56
C LEU A 55 -1.83 4.01 -10.72
N SER A 56 -1.53 5.15 -11.33
CA SER A 56 -1.31 6.41 -10.62
C SER A 56 -2.65 7.14 -10.48
N MET A 57 -3.02 7.51 -9.27
CA MET A 57 -4.34 8.08 -8.96
C MET A 57 -4.18 9.38 -8.14
N PRO A 58 -3.71 10.48 -8.76
CA PRO A 58 -3.52 11.74 -8.04
C PRO A 58 -4.86 12.29 -7.52
N ILE A 59 -4.84 12.79 -6.27
CA ILE A 59 -5.90 13.59 -5.64
C ILE A 59 -5.22 14.77 -4.97
N LYS A 60 -5.18 15.94 -5.62
CA LYS A 60 -4.55 17.18 -5.14
C LYS A 60 -3.13 16.94 -4.60
N GLN A 61 -2.42 16.01 -5.22
CA GLN A 61 -1.12 15.52 -4.77
C GLN A 61 -0.01 16.50 -5.15
N LYS A 62 1.02 16.63 -4.30
CA LYS A 62 2.21 17.42 -4.64
C LYS A 62 2.89 16.84 -5.88
N SER A 63 3.38 17.70 -6.77
CA SER A 63 4.01 17.33 -8.04
C SER A 63 5.11 16.28 -7.87
N HIS A 64 5.99 16.44 -6.88
CA HIS A 64 7.14 15.55 -6.68
C HIS A 64 6.75 14.07 -6.44
N GLN A 65 5.73 13.79 -5.61
CA GLN A 65 5.27 12.40 -5.37
C GLN A 65 4.61 11.83 -6.62
N HIS A 66 3.83 12.63 -7.33
CA HIS A 66 3.22 12.23 -8.58
C HIS A 66 4.28 11.92 -9.63
N ASP A 67 5.34 12.74 -9.72
CA ASP A 67 6.46 12.53 -10.65
C ASP A 67 7.18 11.20 -10.38
N LEU A 68 7.40 10.82 -9.11
CA LEU A 68 7.99 9.53 -8.76
C LEU A 68 7.09 8.36 -9.18
N SER A 69 5.78 8.50 -9.03
CA SER A 69 4.83 7.46 -9.46
C SER A 69 4.88 7.26 -10.98
N LEU A 70 4.93 8.34 -11.77
CA LEU A 70 5.04 8.29 -13.22
C LEU A 70 6.38 7.70 -13.68
N LYS A 71 7.49 8.11 -13.08
CA LYS A 71 8.83 7.54 -13.37
C LYS A 71 8.85 6.03 -13.11
N HIS A 72 8.24 5.57 -12.03
CA HIS A 72 8.17 4.14 -11.73
C HIS A 72 7.31 3.38 -12.74
N GLN A 73 6.16 3.93 -13.14
CA GLN A 73 5.33 3.35 -14.22
C GLN A 73 6.12 3.20 -15.52
N GLU A 74 6.82 4.25 -15.95
CA GLU A 74 7.67 4.19 -17.16
C GLU A 74 8.76 3.14 -17.04
N TRP A 75 9.40 3.05 -15.87
CA TRP A 75 10.43 2.05 -15.61
C TRP A 75 9.88 0.63 -15.68
N LEU A 76 8.70 0.37 -15.09
CA LEU A 76 8.03 -0.93 -15.14
C LEU A 76 7.67 -1.34 -16.57
N VAL A 77 7.04 -0.45 -17.35
CA VAL A 77 6.64 -0.73 -18.73
C VAL A 77 7.86 -0.98 -19.63
N LYS A 78 8.99 -0.30 -19.40
CA LYS A 78 10.24 -0.54 -20.12
C LYS A 78 10.87 -1.88 -19.77
N LYS A 79 10.72 -2.35 -18.54
CA LYS A 79 11.37 -3.56 -18.03
C LYS A 79 10.54 -4.83 -18.21
N PHE A 80 9.22 -4.74 -18.25
CA PHE A 80 8.30 -5.88 -18.26
C PHE A 80 7.23 -5.74 -19.35
N ASN A 81 7.13 -6.72 -20.23
CA ASN A 81 6.17 -6.72 -21.35
C ASN A 81 4.71 -7.00 -20.91
N ASN A 82 4.51 -7.46 -19.69
CA ASN A 82 3.19 -7.79 -19.13
C ASN A 82 2.61 -6.66 -18.27
N VAL A 83 3.23 -5.49 -18.25
CA VAL A 83 2.78 -4.32 -17.47
C VAL A 83 2.04 -3.34 -18.37
N GLU A 84 0.87 -2.91 -17.90
CA GLU A 84 0.04 -1.84 -18.46
C GLU A 84 -0.10 -0.73 -17.43
N ALA A 85 0.23 0.52 -17.79
CA ALA A 85 0.25 1.66 -16.89
C ALA A 85 -0.81 2.70 -17.26
N HIS A 86 -1.55 3.18 -16.27
CA HIS A 86 -2.54 4.25 -16.43
C HIS A 86 -2.43 5.30 -15.35
N THR A 87 -2.79 6.54 -15.71
CA THR A 87 -3.01 7.63 -14.76
C THR A 87 -4.48 8.01 -14.77
N ILE A 88 -5.14 7.92 -13.62
CA ILE A 88 -6.55 8.27 -13.42
C ILE A 88 -6.59 9.43 -12.43
N ASN A 89 -6.78 10.66 -12.93
CA ASN A 89 -6.92 11.84 -12.08
C ASN A 89 -8.27 11.79 -11.35
N LEU A 90 -8.25 11.86 -10.02
CA LEU A 90 -9.42 11.81 -9.16
C LEU A 90 -9.76 13.17 -8.50
N ASP A 91 -9.14 14.27 -8.93
CA ASP A 91 -9.33 15.59 -8.33
C ASP A 91 -10.79 16.08 -8.42
N GLU A 92 -11.41 15.95 -9.60
CA GLU A 92 -12.79 16.34 -9.79
C GLU A 92 -13.76 15.50 -8.97
N LEU A 93 -13.52 14.16 -8.95
CA LEU A 93 -14.31 13.24 -8.15
C LEU A 93 -14.22 13.56 -6.65
N PHE A 94 -13.01 13.81 -6.15
CA PHE A 94 -12.81 14.18 -4.75
C PHE A 94 -13.42 15.54 -4.43
N SER A 95 -13.36 16.50 -5.34
CA SER A 95 -13.95 17.83 -5.15
C SER A 95 -15.48 17.75 -5.07
N ALA A 96 -16.12 16.96 -5.94
CA ALA A 96 -17.55 16.72 -5.89
C ALA A 96 -17.97 15.99 -4.60
N PHE A 97 -17.20 14.97 -4.19
CA PHE A 97 -17.41 14.24 -2.95
C PHE A 97 -17.34 15.17 -1.72
N SER A 98 -16.28 15.98 -1.62
CA SER A 98 -16.09 16.92 -0.50
C SER A 98 -17.20 17.97 -0.45
N SER A 99 -17.61 18.51 -1.60
CA SER A 99 -18.71 19.49 -1.68
C SER A 99 -20.03 18.91 -1.19
N SER A 100 -20.32 17.65 -1.55
CA SER A 100 -21.55 16.96 -1.13
C SER A 100 -21.60 16.71 0.37
N LEU A 101 -20.43 16.62 1.02
CA LEU A 101 -20.27 16.33 2.45
C LEU A 101 -19.81 17.54 3.27
N SER A 102 -20.00 18.76 2.77
CA SER A 102 -19.51 19.99 3.43
C SER A 102 -20.00 20.18 4.87
N LYS A 103 -21.19 19.66 5.22
CA LYS A 103 -21.71 19.66 6.60
C LYS A 103 -21.01 18.68 7.54
N PHE A 104 -20.27 17.73 7.01
CA PHE A 104 -19.52 16.68 7.72
C PHE A 104 -18.02 16.82 7.48
N ASP A 105 -17.56 18.01 7.17
CA ASP A 105 -16.15 18.27 6.87
C ASP A 105 -15.30 17.99 8.10
N ASN A 106 -14.29 17.15 7.88
CA ASN A 106 -13.30 16.74 8.88
C ASN A 106 -12.00 16.34 8.17
N GLU A 107 -10.92 16.98 8.49
CA GLU A 107 -9.64 16.81 7.81
C GLU A 107 -9.19 15.34 7.77
N HIS A 108 -9.22 14.63 8.92
CA HIS A 108 -8.86 13.21 8.99
C HIS A 108 -9.85 12.33 8.20
N GLY A 109 -11.14 12.62 8.27
CA GLY A 109 -12.17 11.93 7.49
C GLY A 109 -11.96 12.09 5.99
N MET A 110 -11.61 13.30 5.53
CA MET A 110 -11.32 13.59 4.12
C MET A 110 -10.02 12.93 3.64
N ALA A 111 -8.98 12.88 4.48
CA ALA A 111 -7.76 12.13 4.19
C ALA A 111 -8.06 10.63 3.96
N ASN A 112 -8.79 9.99 4.88
CA ASN A 112 -9.24 8.61 4.71
C ASN A 112 -10.15 8.41 3.48
N SER A 113 -10.95 9.41 3.10
CA SER A 113 -11.80 9.34 1.92
C SER A 113 -10.98 9.34 0.62
N ARG A 114 -9.85 10.04 0.57
CA ARG A 114 -8.90 9.93 -0.56
C ARG A 114 -8.42 8.49 -0.75
N ALA A 115 -8.03 7.80 0.32
CA ALA A 115 -7.61 6.40 0.26
C ALA A 115 -8.75 5.48 -0.21
N ARG A 116 -10.00 5.70 0.27
CA ARG A 116 -11.17 4.92 -0.14
C ARG A 116 -11.57 5.13 -1.60
N LEU A 117 -11.46 6.34 -2.12
CA LEU A 117 -11.71 6.61 -3.55
C LEU A 117 -10.67 5.90 -4.43
N ARG A 118 -9.40 5.89 -4.03
CA ARG A 118 -8.37 5.10 -4.72
C ARG A 118 -8.69 3.61 -4.69
N MET A 119 -9.05 3.06 -3.53
CA MET A 119 -9.45 1.65 -3.39
C MET A 119 -10.62 1.31 -4.32
N THR A 120 -11.69 2.10 -4.32
CA THR A 120 -12.85 1.88 -5.19
C THR A 120 -12.45 1.89 -6.67
N THR A 121 -11.54 2.78 -7.06
CA THR A 121 -11.01 2.85 -8.43
C THR A 121 -10.22 1.59 -8.79
N LEU A 122 -9.36 1.11 -7.89
CA LEU A 122 -8.61 -0.14 -8.08
C LEU A 122 -9.55 -1.33 -8.30
N TYR A 123 -10.57 -1.49 -7.46
CA TYR A 123 -11.55 -2.58 -7.59
C TYR A 123 -12.39 -2.47 -8.86
N GLN A 124 -12.75 -1.25 -9.30
CA GLN A 124 -13.45 -1.06 -10.57
C GLN A 124 -12.59 -1.51 -11.75
N VAL A 125 -11.29 -1.15 -11.76
CA VAL A 125 -10.37 -1.59 -12.81
C VAL A 125 -10.13 -3.09 -12.73
N ALA A 126 -9.99 -3.65 -11.53
CA ALA A 126 -9.83 -5.09 -11.33
C ALA A 126 -11.05 -5.86 -11.87
N ALA A 127 -12.26 -5.46 -11.53
CA ALA A 127 -13.48 -6.08 -12.04
C ALA A 127 -13.57 -6.04 -13.58
N ALA A 128 -13.23 -4.91 -14.20
CA ALA A 128 -13.26 -4.75 -15.66
C ALA A 128 -12.21 -5.63 -16.38
N ASN A 129 -11.13 -6.03 -15.68
CA ASN A 129 -10.03 -6.85 -16.20
C ASN A 129 -9.98 -8.26 -15.61
N LYS A 130 -11.06 -8.72 -14.96
CA LYS A 130 -11.11 -10.02 -14.26
C LYS A 130 -9.90 -10.22 -13.34
N GLY A 131 -9.50 -9.18 -12.65
CA GLY A 131 -8.30 -9.11 -11.83
C GLY A 131 -8.58 -9.10 -10.34
N ILE A 132 -7.50 -9.09 -9.57
CA ILE A 132 -7.50 -8.89 -8.13
C ILE A 132 -6.65 -7.67 -7.77
N VAL A 133 -6.98 -7.03 -6.66
CA VAL A 133 -6.25 -5.88 -6.12
C VAL A 133 -5.10 -6.38 -5.23
N VAL A 134 -3.88 -5.95 -5.58
CA VAL A 134 -2.68 -6.27 -4.81
C VAL A 134 -2.34 -5.12 -3.86
N GLY A 135 -2.24 -5.45 -2.57
CA GLY A 135 -1.88 -4.51 -1.52
C GLY A 135 -0.39 -4.16 -1.49
N THR A 136 -0.11 -3.04 -0.87
CA THR A 136 1.22 -2.47 -0.73
C THR A 136 1.63 -2.26 0.73
N GLY A 137 0.78 -2.68 1.68
CA GLY A 137 1.04 -2.56 3.11
C GLY A 137 2.16 -3.49 3.59
N ASN A 138 3.01 -2.99 4.46
CA ASN A 138 4.10 -3.73 5.08
C ASN A 138 3.77 -4.14 6.53
N LYS A 139 4.61 -4.98 7.11
CA LYS A 139 4.38 -5.56 8.44
C LYS A 139 4.28 -4.51 9.55
N VAL A 140 5.09 -3.46 9.49
CA VAL A 140 5.15 -2.44 10.54
C VAL A 140 3.88 -1.59 10.52
N GLU A 141 3.51 -1.11 9.34
CA GLU A 141 2.37 -0.21 9.16
C GLU A 141 1.04 -0.93 9.38
N ASP A 142 0.77 -2.01 8.65
CA ASP A 142 -0.54 -2.67 8.65
C ASP A 142 -0.75 -3.53 9.91
N PHE A 143 0.23 -4.37 10.24
CA PHE A 143 0.08 -5.39 11.29
C PHE A 143 0.77 -5.01 12.61
N GLY A 144 1.71 -4.07 12.56
CA GLY A 144 2.36 -3.50 13.73
C GLY A 144 1.48 -2.46 14.41
N VAL A 145 1.39 -1.29 13.83
CA VAL A 145 0.72 -0.11 14.41
C VAL A 145 -0.66 0.18 13.85
N GLY A 146 -1.07 -0.46 12.76
CA GLY A 146 -2.35 -0.21 12.09
C GLY A 146 -2.39 1.17 11.43
N PHE A 147 -1.30 1.59 10.82
CA PHE A 147 -1.18 2.87 10.12
C PHE A 147 -1.67 2.76 8.68
N TYR A 148 -2.97 2.59 8.52
CA TYR A 148 -3.67 2.51 7.24
C TYR A 148 -5.13 2.92 7.37
N THR A 149 -5.80 3.19 6.27
CA THR A 149 -7.24 3.45 6.22
C THR A 149 -8.00 2.14 6.03
N LYS A 150 -8.84 1.76 7.01
CA LYS A 150 -9.75 0.61 6.85
C LYS A 150 -10.66 0.82 5.64
N TYR A 151 -10.66 -0.17 4.72
CA TYR A 151 -11.35 -0.08 3.42
C TYR A 151 -10.87 1.07 2.52
N GLY A 152 -9.63 1.51 2.71
CA GLY A 152 -8.89 2.35 1.79
C GLY A 152 -7.70 1.57 1.26
N ASP A 153 -6.49 1.99 1.61
CA ASP A 153 -5.26 1.25 1.32
C ASP A 153 -5.19 -0.14 1.97
N GLY A 154 -5.89 -0.36 3.10
CA GLY A 154 -6.09 -1.69 3.68
C GLY A 154 -7.16 -2.54 3.00
N GLY A 155 -7.89 -2.03 1.99
CA GLY A 155 -8.90 -2.75 1.22
C GLY A 155 -8.29 -3.40 -0.01
N VAL A 156 -7.80 -4.63 0.11
CA VAL A 156 -7.07 -5.36 -0.95
C VAL A 156 -7.43 -6.86 -0.91
N ASP A 157 -7.13 -7.58 -1.99
CA ASP A 157 -7.38 -9.02 -2.07
C ASP A 157 -6.19 -9.84 -1.58
N ILE A 158 -4.96 -9.37 -1.81
CA ILE A 158 -3.73 -10.02 -1.33
C ILE A 158 -2.72 -8.97 -0.87
N SER A 159 -1.88 -9.33 0.10
CA SER A 159 -0.85 -8.45 0.69
C SER A 159 0.53 -9.12 0.64
N PRO A 160 1.25 -9.04 -0.49
CA PRO A 160 2.47 -9.84 -0.72
C PRO A 160 3.65 -9.45 0.16
N ILE A 161 3.74 -8.19 0.62
CA ILE A 161 4.83 -7.71 1.48
C ILE A 161 4.42 -7.50 2.94
N ALA A 162 3.23 -7.98 3.32
CA ALA A 162 2.68 -7.82 4.68
C ALA A 162 3.50 -8.46 5.80
N ASP A 163 4.35 -9.43 5.49
CA ASP A 163 5.30 -10.03 6.46
C ASP A 163 6.72 -9.45 6.36
N CYS A 164 6.93 -8.43 5.53
CA CYS A 164 8.20 -7.71 5.43
C CYS A 164 8.18 -6.47 6.32
N ASN A 165 9.20 -6.31 7.16
CA ASN A 165 9.46 -5.06 7.86
C ASN A 165 9.83 -3.97 6.85
N LYS A 166 9.70 -2.69 7.22
CA LYS A 166 10.02 -1.57 6.33
C LYS A 166 11.48 -1.60 5.88
N THR A 167 12.41 -1.92 6.79
CA THR A 167 13.83 -2.09 6.46
C THR A 167 14.04 -3.17 5.40
N GLN A 168 13.31 -4.27 5.48
CA GLN A 168 13.34 -5.34 4.48
C GLN A 168 12.73 -4.92 3.15
N VAL A 169 11.71 -4.06 3.14
CA VAL A 169 11.16 -3.52 1.90
C VAL A 169 12.20 -2.66 1.17
N TRP A 170 12.99 -1.85 1.86
CA TRP A 170 14.12 -1.14 1.25
C TRP A 170 15.19 -2.07 0.69
N GLU A 171 15.50 -3.17 1.38
CA GLU A 171 16.42 -4.20 0.87
C GLU A 171 15.89 -4.85 -0.42
N LEU A 172 14.60 -5.20 -0.44
CA LEU A 172 13.93 -5.72 -1.64
C LEU A 172 13.96 -4.71 -2.78
N GLY A 173 13.71 -3.43 -2.50
CA GLY A 173 13.77 -2.37 -3.49
C GLY A 173 15.15 -2.22 -4.14
N LYS A 174 16.21 -2.30 -3.35
CA LYS A 174 17.60 -2.29 -3.85
C LYS A 174 17.90 -3.51 -4.72
N GLU A 175 17.51 -4.70 -4.30
CA GLU A 175 17.71 -5.96 -5.02
C GLU A 175 16.95 -5.95 -6.36
N LEU A 176 15.75 -5.41 -6.39
CA LEU A 176 14.91 -5.28 -7.59
C LEU A 176 15.42 -4.23 -8.58
N GLY A 177 16.36 -3.37 -8.14
CA GLY A 177 16.89 -2.26 -8.94
C GLY A 177 15.88 -1.13 -9.13
N ILE A 178 15.02 -0.90 -8.14
CA ILE A 178 14.09 0.24 -8.13
C ILE A 178 14.88 1.55 -8.16
N LEU A 179 14.30 2.57 -8.79
CA LEU A 179 14.92 3.89 -8.96
C LEU A 179 15.42 4.44 -7.63
N LYS A 180 16.67 4.91 -7.62
CA LYS A 180 17.32 5.44 -6.40
C LYS A 180 16.53 6.58 -5.76
N GLU A 181 15.91 7.42 -6.58
CA GLU A 181 15.06 8.53 -6.11
C GLU A 181 13.88 8.04 -5.26
N ILE A 182 13.32 6.85 -5.54
CA ILE A 182 12.24 6.24 -4.77
C ILE A 182 12.79 5.59 -3.49
N ILE A 183 13.96 4.95 -3.57
CA ILE A 183 14.61 4.33 -2.41
C ILE A 183 15.01 5.38 -1.37
N ASP A 184 15.48 6.55 -1.82
CA ASP A 184 15.93 7.63 -0.96
C ASP A 184 14.79 8.57 -0.50
N ALA A 185 13.59 8.46 -1.08
CA ALA A 185 12.43 9.28 -0.70
C ALA A 185 11.97 8.96 0.72
N ALA A 186 11.68 10.00 1.50
CA ALA A 186 11.08 9.81 2.82
C ALA A 186 9.67 9.21 2.70
N PRO A 187 9.31 8.19 3.50
CA PRO A 187 7.98 7.62 3.50
C PRO A 187 6.90 8.63 3.87
N THR A 188 5.84 8.67 3.06
CA THR A 188 4.66 9.49 3.30
C THR A 188 3.41 8.75 2.83
N ASP A 189 2.29 8.89 3.54
CA ASP A 189 1.01 8.31 3.14
C ASP A 189 0.35 9.05 1.96
N GLY A 190 0.84 10.25 1.63
CA GLY A 190 0.32 11.05 0.51
C GLY A 190 -1.15 11.49 0.65
N LEU A 191 -1.68 11.48 1.88
CA LEU A 191 -3.07 11.85 2.18
C LEU A 191 -3.23 13.31 2.64
N TRP A 192 -2.11 13.98 2.96
CA TRP A 192 -2.09 15.33 3.52
C TRP A 192 -1.43 16.33 2.58
N ASP A 193 -1.94 17.55 2.61
CA ASP A 193 -1.44 18.62 1.73
C ASP A 193 -0.15 19.30 2.27
N ASP A 194 0.21 19.08 3.55
CA ASP A 194 1.40 19.66 4.20
C ASP A 194 2.69 18.86 3.96
N GLY A 195 2.58 17.59 3.51
CA GLY A 195 3.73 16.72 3.20
C GLY A 195 4.41 16.13 4.43
N ARG A 196 3.65 15.96 5.53
CA ARG A 196 4.14 15.25 6.72
C ARG A 196 4.61 13.84 6.37
N THR A 197 5.65 13.39 7.07
CA THR A 197 6.19 12.02 6.92
C THR A 197 5.47 11.04 7.84
N ASP A 198 5.52 9.75 7.52
CA ASP A 198 4.94 8.69 8.35
C ASP A 198 5.60 8.65 9.73
N GLU A 199 6.94 8.73 9.80
CA GLU A 199 7.68 8.80 11.06
C GLU A 199 7.28 10.03 11.90
N GLY A 200 7.02 11.18 11.24
CA GLY A 200 6.52 12.38 11.91
C GLY A 200 5.12 12.19 12.52
N GLN A 201 4.24 11.46 11.84
CA GLN A 201 2.90 11.15 12.32
C GLN A 201 2.91 10.09 13.43
N LEU A 202 3.73 9.05 13.29
CA LEU A 202 3.88 7.97 14.28
C LEU A 202 4.72 8.41 15.49
N GLY A 203 5.62 9.39 15.27
CA GLY A 203 6.53 9.90 16.28
C GLY A 203 7.61 8.90 16.72
N LEU A 204 7.83 7.84 15.93
CA LEU A 204 8.89 6.85 16.05
C LEU A 204 9.44 6.57 14.65
N LYS A 205 10.72 6.24 14.56
CA LYS A 205 11.35 5.77 13.33
C LYS A 205 10.98 4.31 13.07
N TYR A 206 11.14 3.86 11.83
CA TYR A 206 10.81 2.49 11.45
C TYR A 206 11.67 1.45 12.18
N ASP A 207 12.97 1.67 12.35
CA ASP A 207 13.85 0.79 13.11
C ASP A 207 13.45 0.70 14.59
N GLU A 208 13.02 1.82 15.20
CA GLU A 208 12.49 1.87 16.56
C GLU A 208 11.15 1.11 16.68
N LEU A 209 10.27 1.22 15.69
CA LEU A 209 9.01 0.47 15.63
C LEU A 209 9.26 -1.03 15.48
N GLU A 210 10.15 -1.42 14.55
CA GLU A 210 10.54 -2.82 14.33
C GLU A 210 11.13 -3.46 15.59
N GLU A 211 12.02 -2.73 16.27
CA GLU A 211 12.59 -3.19 17.54
C GLU A 211 11.52 -3.32 18.62
N ALA A 212 10.63 -2.31 18.77
CA ALA A 212 9.57 -2.34 19.75
C ALA A 212 8.54 -3.46 19.49
N MET A 213 8.31 -3.86 18.25
CA MET A 213 7.41 -4.97 17.90
C MET A 213 7.90 -6.31 18.47
N ILE A 214 9.20 -6.57 18.44
CA ILE A 214 9.78 -7.88 18.80
C ILE A 214 10.40 -7.92 20.20
N ASN A 215 10.81 -6.76 20.75
CA ASN A 215 11.48 -6.66 22.05
C ASN A 215 10.54 -6.09 23.12
N PRO A 216 10.01 -6.92 24.04
CA PRO A 216 9.16 -6.43 25.14
C PRO A 216 9.85 -5.47 26.11
N LYS A 217 11.19 -5.41 26.07
CA LYS A 217 12.01 -4.51 26.91
C LYS A 217 12.47 -3.26 26.17
N SER A 218 11.99 -3.02 24.96
CA SER A 218 12.30 -1.81 24.20
C SER A 218 11.89 -0.56 24.96
N ILE A 219 12.73 0.47 24.93
CA ILE A 219 12.39 1.78 25.48
C ILE A 219 11.16 2.41 24.78
N ASN A 220 10.90 2.00 23.54
CA ASN A 220 9.79 2.48 22.74
C ASN A 220 8.53 1.58 22.83
N ARG A 221 8.57 0.48 23.62
CA ARG A 221 7.48 -0.50 23.71
C ARG A 221 6.15 0.11 24.11
N ASP A 222 6.12 0.92 25.15
CA ASP A 222 4.89 1.53 25.64
C ASP A 222 4.25 2.44 24.59
N LYS A 223 5.05 3.24 23.88
CA LYS A 223 4.58 4.12 22.83
C LYS A 223 4.02 3.32 21.65
N TYR A 224 4.72 2.28 21.21
CA TYR A 224 4.25 1.33 20.19
C TYR A 224 2.90 0.72 20.58
N GLU A 225 2.76 0.22 21.82
CA GLU A 225 1.52 -0.40 22.29
C GLU A 225 0.34 0.58 22.35
N ILE A 226 0.59 1.84 22.70
CA ILE A 226 -0.44 2.89 22.67
C ILE A 226 -0.96 3.08 21.26
N ILE A 227 -0.07 3.26 20.29
CA ILE A 227 -0.44 3.46 18.88
C ILE A 227 -1.22 2.24 18.36
N ARG A 228 -0.70 1.03 18.60
CA ARG A 228 -1.33 -0.23 18.20
C ARG A 228 -2.74 -0.38 18.78
N LYS A 229 -2.91 -0.14 20.09
CA LYS A 229 -4.22 -0.27 20.77
C LYS A 229 -5.27 0.68 20.20
N GLN A 230 -4.89 1.91 19.86
CA GLN A 230 -5.79 2.88 19.21
C GLN A 230 -6.30 2.39 17.85
N ASN A 231 -5.50 1.59 17.14
CA ASN A 231 -5.78 1.11 15.80
C ASN A 231 -6.28 -0.35 15.74
N LEU A 232 -6.23 -1.09 16.85
CA LEU A 232 -6.48 -2.53 16.89
C LEU A 232 -7.86 -2.91 16.29
N HIS A 233 -8.89 -2.12 16.57
CA HIS A 233 -10.24 -2.33 16.04
C HIS A 233 -10.28 -2.47 14.50
N LYS A 234 -9.45 -1.73 13.77
CA LYS A 234 -9.43 -1.81 12.30
C LYS A 234 -8.57 -2.96 11.76
N MET A 235 -7.66 -3.49 12.59
CA MET A 235 -6.75 -4.59 12.25
C MET A 235 -7.39 -5.98 12.47
N GLU A 236 -8.38 -6.06 13.35
CA GLU A 236 -9.09 -7.29 13.67
C GLU A 236 -10.21 -7.59 12.65
N PRO A 237 -10.60 -8.86 12.50
CA PRO A 237 -11.79 -9.23 11.74
C PRO A 237 -13.03 -8.46 12.22
N ILE A 238 -13.98 -8.24 11.31
CA ILE A 238 -15.24 -7.56 11.67
C ILE A 238 -15.92 -8.33 12.81
N PRO A 239 -16.20 -7.66 13.96
CA PRO A 239 -16.91 -8.31 15.06
C PRO A 239 -18.32 -8.74 14.63
N VAL A 240 -18.69 -9.98 14.94
CA VAL A 240 -20.01 -10.53 14.65
C VAL A 240 -20.74 -10.80 15.95
N CYS A 241 -21.97 -10.30 16.06
CA CYS A 241 -22.86 -10.64 17.16
C CYS A 241 -23.29 -12.12 17.05
N LYS A 242 -22.81 -12.95 17.99
CA LYS A 242 -23.21 -14.36 18.05
C LYS A 242 -24.45 -14.48 18.91
N ILE A 243 -25.57 -14.95 18.33
CA ILE A 243 -26.81 -15.21 19.03
C ILE A 243 -26.66 -16.57 19.72
N PRO A 244 -26.90 -16.67 21.05
CA PRO A 244 -26.91 -17.95 21.74
C PRO A 244 -27.99 -18.88 21.16
N ASN A 245 -27.66 -20.16 21.00
CA ASN A 245 -28.63 -21.20 20.62
C ASN A 245 -29.62 -21.50 21.76
#